data_384fbc83417d8ffacf56c119afb1b926
#
_entry.id   384fbc83417d8ffacf56c119afb1b926
#
_cell.length_a   1.000
_cell.length_b   1.000
_cell.length_c   1.000
_cell.angle_alpha   90.00
_cell.angle_beta   90.00
_cell.angle_gamma   90.00
#
_symmetry.space_group_name_H-M   'P 1'
#
loop_
_entity.id
_entity.type
_entity.pdbx_description
1 polymer ?
#
loop_
_entity_poly.entity_id
_entity_poly.type
_entity_poly.pdbx_seq_one_letter_code
_entity_poly.pdbx_strand_id
1 'polypeptide(L)'
;MNKIKPEQLEQVIGKDLGFSDWYQVDQSLINNFAKCTNDEQFIHIDEERSKLESPYGGTIAHGFLSLSLLTKFANESNFSIENTKIVINYGFNKIRFIQPVRSGEKIRAKFSLLNFSKRKK
;
A
#
# COMPACT_ATOMS: atom_id res chain seq x y z
N MET A 1 -11.43 16.72 1.98
CA MET A 1 -10.47 16.05 2.85
C MET A 1 -10.77 16.37 4.30
N ASN A 2 -10.96 15.36 5.11
CA ASN A 2 -11.25 15.55 6.55
C ASN A 2 -9.94 15.75 7.30
N LYS A 3 -9.80 16.91 7.93
CA LYS A 3 -8.65 17.20 8.78
C LYS A 3 -8.98 16.86 10.21
N ILE A 4 -8.13 16.07 10.85
CA ILE A 4 -8.29 15.65 12.24
C ILE A 4 -7.29 16.42 13.08
N LYS A 5 -7.79 17.10 14.11
CA LYS A 5 -6.92 17.78 15.07
C LYS A 5 -6.23 16.74 15.96
N PRO A 6 -4.96 16.97 16.34
CA PRO A 6 -4.26 16.00 17.21
C PRO A 6 -5.04 15.65 18.48
N GLU A 7 -5.74 16.61 19.08
CA GLU A 7 -6.55 16.40 20.29
C GLU A 7 -7.77 15.50 20.05
N GLN A 8 -8.16 15.31 18.80
CA GLN A 8 -9.34 14.52 18.42
C GLN A 8 -8.98 13.07 18.06
N LEU A 9 -7.70 12.73 18.02
CA LEU A 9 -7.25 11.41 17.56
C LEU A 9 -7.83 10.28 18.42
N GLU A 10 -7.92 10.47 19.75
CA GLU A 10 -8.49 9.45 20.63
C GLU A 10 -9.94 9.12 20.29
N GLN A 11 -10.69 10.09 19.80
CA GLN A 11 -12.10 9.92 19.47
C GLN A 11 -12.33 9.10 18.21
N VAL A 12 -11.32 8.95 17.36
CA VAL A 12 -11.43 8.20 16.10
C VAL A 12 -10.72 6.86 16.14
N ILE A 13 -10.17 6.47 17.30
CA ILE A 13 -9.58 5.13 17.47
C ILE A 13 -10.65 4.07 17.22
N GLY A 14 -10.29 3.08 16.39
CA GLY A 14 -11.19 2.00 16.00
C GLY A 14 -12.15 2.36 14.86
N LYS A 15 -12.16 3.58 14.41
CA LYS A 15 -13.05 4.02 13.33
C LYS A 15 -12.37 3.94 11.97
N ASP A 16 -13.17 3.70 10.94
CA ASP A 16 -12.73 3.76 9.57
C ASP A 16 -12.41 5.21 9.19
N LEU A 17 -11.25 5.40 8.58
CA LEU A 17 -10.83 6.72 8.09
C LEU A 17 -11.03 6.87 6.59
N GLY A 18 -11.54 5.81 5.92
CA GLY A 18 -11.86 5.83 4.51
C GLY A 18 -10.88 5.09 3.63
N PHE A 19 -11.09 5.25 2.34
CA PHE A 19 -10.30 4.58 1.30
C PHE A 19 -9.47 5.59 0.54
N SER A 20 -8.36 5.12 0.00
CA SER A 20 -7.65 5.83 -1.05
C SER A 20 -8.40 5.70 -2.39
N ASP A 21 -7.96 6.45 -3.39
CA ASP A 21 -8.37 6.22 -4.76
C ASP A 21 -7.84 4.88 -5.27
N TRP A 22 -8.52 4.31 -6.27
CA TRP A 22 -8.03 3.12 -6.96
C TRP A 22 -6.78 3.46 -7.78
N TYR A 23 -5.84 2.55 -7.79
CA TYR A 23 -4.60 2.70 -8.52
C TYR A 23 -4.31 1.45 -9.33
N GLN A 24 -4.10 1.62 -10.63
CA GLN A 24 -3.80 0.50 -11.52
C GLN A 24 -2.33 0.09 -11.38
N VAL A 25 -2.12 -1.18 -11.11
CA VAL A 25 -0.78 -1.77 -11.02
C VAL A 25 -0.50 -2.46 -12.36
N ASP A 26 0.05 -1.72 -13.30
CA ASP A 26 0.34 -2.24 -14.62
C ASP A 26 1.73 -2.88 -14.70
N GLN A 27 2.00 -3.52 -15.85
CA GLN A 27 3.27 -4.23 -16.04
C GLN A 27 4.47 -3.28 -16.01
N SER A 28 4.30 -2.06 -16.49
CA SER A 28 5.38 -1.07 -16.45
C SER A 28 5.80 -0.74 -15.03
N LEU A 29 4.84 -0.55 -14.13
CA LEU A 29 5.11 -0.31 -12.72
C LEU A 29 5.82 -1.51 -12.08
N ILE A 30 5.35 -2.72 -12.38
CA ILE A 30 5.95 -3.96 -11.87
C ILE A 30 7.39 -4.10 -12.36
N ASN A 31 7.62 -3.87 -13.65
CA ASN A 31 8.97 -3.95 -14.23
C ASN A 31 9.91 -2.93 -13.59
N ASN A 32 9.46 -1.72 -13.35
CA ASN A 32 10.26 -0.70 -12.70
C ASN A 32 10.61 -1.07 -11.26
N PHE A 33 9.65 -1.63 -10.54
CA PHE A 33 9.88 -2.08 -9.17
C PHE A 33 10.87 -3.24 -9.13
N ALA A 34 10.70 -4.21 -10.03
CA ALA A 34 11.60 -5.36 -10.15
C ALA A 34 13.04 -4.91 -10.38
N LYS A 35 13.21 -3.95 -11.28
CA LYS A 35 14.52 -3.43 -11.63
C LYS A 35 15.15 -2.66 -10.47
N CYS A 36 14.39 -1.81 -9.81
CA CYS A 36 14.91 -0.96 -8.74
C CYS A 36 15.25 -1.75 -7.47
N THR A 37 14.60 -2.89 -7.25
CA THR A 37 14.83 -3.73 -6.08
C THR A 37 15.65 -5.00 -6.37
N ASN A 38 15.99 -5.23 -7.64
CA ASN A 38 16.67 -6.46 -8.10
C ASN A 38 15.87 -7.75 -7.82
N ASP A 39 14.55 -7.64 -7.79
CA ASP A 39 13.68 -8.81 -7.71
C ASP A 39 13.03 -9.03 -9.07
N GLU A 40 13.74 -9.75 -9.92
CA GLU A 40 13.33 -9.99 -11.30
C GLU A 40 12.89 -11.43 -11.52
N GLN A 41 12.22 -12.03 -10.54
CA GLN A 41 11.63 -13.35 -10.74
C GLN A 41 10.68 -13.33 -11.93
N PHE A 42 10.65 -14.46 -12.66
CA PHE A 42 9.87 -14.54 -13.88
C PHE A 42 8.36 -14.29 -13.64
N ILE A 43 7.86 -14.61 -12.46
CA ILE A 43 6.45 -14.42 -12.14
C ILE A 43 6.03 -12.95 -12.14
N HIS A 44 7.00 -12.04 -12.09
CA HIS A 44 6.72 -10.60 -12.11
C HIS A 44 6.95 -9.97 -13.48
N ILE A 45 7.94 -10.45 -14.22
CA ILE A 45 8.40 -9.74 -15.42
C ILE A 45 8.22 -10.51 -16.73
N ASP A 46 8.04 -11.81 -16.71
CA ASP A 46 7.94 -12.62 -17.93
C ASP A 46 6.50 -13.10 -18.11
N GLU A 47 5.75 -12.36 -18.92
CA GLU A 47 4.32 -12.62 -19.12
C GLU A 47 4.05 -13.98 -19.77
N GLU A 48 4.84 -14.35 -20.77
CA GLU A 48 4.64 -15.62 -21.48
C GLU A 48 4.99 -16.81 -20.59
N ARG A 49 6.13 -16.76 -19.93
CA ARG A 49 6.53 -17.83 -19.03
C ARG A 49 5.57 -17.94 -17.84
N SER A 50 5.09 -16.82 -17.33
CA SER A 50 4.13 -16.82 -16.22
C SER A 50 2.81 -17.48 -16.58
N LYS A 51 2.35 -17.31 -17.81
CA LYS A 51 1.14 -17.99 -18.30
C LYS A 51 1.32 -19.50 -18.31
N LEU A 52 2.50 -19.96 -18.69
CA LEU A 52 2.78 -21.38 -18.86
C LEU A 52 3.18 -22.08 -17.56
N GLU A 53 3.95 -21.40 -16.71
CA GLU A 53 4.62 -22.04 -15.58
C GLU A 53 4.16 -21.55 -14.20
N SER A 54 3.45 -20.41 -14.12
CA SER A 54 2.97 -19.92 -12.82
C SER A 54 1.51 -20.33 -12.60
N PRO A 55 1.09 -20.48 -11.33
CA PRO A 55 -0.31 -20.82 -11.03
C PRO A 55 -1.27 -19.65 -11.20
N TYR A 56 -0.75 -18.45 -11.55
CA TYR A 56 -1.55 -17.23 -11.57
C TYR A 56 -2.11 -16.89 -12.95
N GLY A 57 -1.70 -17.60 -13.98
CA GLY A 57 -2.17 -17.37 -15.35
C GLY A 57 -1.60 -16.12 -16.02
N GLY A 58 -0.59 -15.52 -15.45
CA GLY A 58 0.08 -14.32 -15.94
C GLY A 58 1.00 -13.76 -14.87
N THR A 59 1.51 -12.57 -15.09
CA THR A 59 2.40 -11.93 -14.11
C THR A 59 1.61 -11.32 -12.95
N ILE A 60 2.28 -11.25 -11.82
CA ILE A 60 1.73 -10.65 -10.59
C ILE A 60 2.69 -9.60 -10.06
N ALA A 61 2.15 -8.63 -9.32
CA ALA A 61 2.96 -7.65 -8.62
C ALA A 61 3.68 -8.29 -7.43
N HIS A 62 4.83 -7.75 -7.10
CA HIS A 62 5.51 -8.08 -5.85
C HIS A 62 4.62 -7.66 -4.68
N GLY A 63 4.56 -8.48 -3.64
CA GLY A 63 3.87 -8.08 -2.41
C GLY A 63 4.43 -6.77 -1.86
N PHE A 64 5.74 -6.62 -1.89
CA PHE A 64 6.41 -5.39 -1.42
C PHE A 64 6.10 -4.17 -2.30
N LEU A 65 5.77 -4.35 -3.57
CA LEU A 65 5.31 -3.24 -4.39
C LEU A 65 3.99 -2.70 -3.83
N SER A 66 3.03 -3.57 -3.61
CA SER A 66 1.74 -3.18 -3.03
C SER A 66 1.93 -2.51 -1.67
N LEU A 67 2.78 -3.06 -0.83
CA LEU A 67 3.07 -2.50 0.49
C LEU A 67 3.70 -1.12 0.39
N SER A 68 4.61 -0.92 -0.56
CA SER A 68 5.29 0.36 -0.75
C SER A 68 4.36 1.49 -1.18
N LEU A 69 3.18 1.17 -1.69
CA LEU A 69 2.20 2.16 -2.12
C LEU A 69 1.38 2.75 -0.98
N LEU A 70 1.54 2.25 0.25
CA LEU A 70 0.74 2.71 1.39
C LEU A 70 0.89 4.22 1.65
N THR A 71 2.08 4.78 1.49
CA THR A 71 2.28 6.23 1.66
C THR A 71 1.49 7.02 0.62
N LYS A 72 1.54 6.58 -0.64
CA LYS A 72 0.74 7.20 -1.71
C LYS A 72 -0.74 7.14 -1.35
N PHE A 73 -1.22 5.96 -0.94
CA PHE A 73 -2.62 5.78 -0.58
C PHE A 73 -3.03 6.60 0.63
N ALA A 74 -2.16 6.73 1.62
CA ALA A 74 -2.44 7.57 2.79
C ALA A 74 -2.56 9.04 2.40
N ASN A 75 -1.69 9.53 1.52
CA ASN A 75 -1.73 10.90 1.04
C ASN A 75 -2.99 11.21 0.21
N GLU A 76 -3.56 10.19 -0.44
CA GLU A 76 -4.76 10.33 -1.25
C GLU A 76 -6.05 10.02 -0.49
N SER A 77 -5.94 9.55 0.75
CA SER A 77 -7.10 9.23 1.56
C SER A 77 -7.85 10.49 2.00
N ASN A 78 -9.09 10.31 2.45
CA ASN A 78 -9.95 11.42 2.82
C ASN A 78 -9.66 11.99 4.22
N PHE A 79 -8.54 11.63 4.81
CA PHE A 79 -8.17 12.17 6.12
C PHE A 79 -6.74 12.69 6.11
N SER A 80 -6.49 13.65 7.00
CA SER A 80 -5.14 14.11 7.32
C SER A 80 -5.15 14.61 8.76
N ILE A 81 -3.96 14.60 9.37
CA ILE A 81 -3.79 15.11 10.74
C ILE A 81 -3.24 16.53 10.63
N GLU A 82 -3.93 17.49 11.25
CA GLU A 82 -3.50 18.88 11.25
C GLU A 82 -2.14 19.04 11.92
N ASN A 83 -1.37 20.01 11.45
CA ASN A 83 -0.08 20.38 11.99
C ASN A 83 0.99 19.28 11.90
N THR A 84 0.83 18.35 10.97
CA THR A 84 1.84 17.34 10.70
C THR A 84 2.91 17.92 9.77
N LYS A 85 4.15 17.88 10.19
CA LYS A 85 5.28 18.36 9.38
C LYS A 85 5.97 17.24 8.63
N ILE A 86 6.16 16.11 9.29
CA ILE A 86 6.87 14.95 8.75
C ILE A 86 6.12 13.70 9.16
N VAL A 87 5.98 12.78 8.21
CA VAL A 87 5.43 11.45 8.46
C VAL A 87 6.50 10.42 8.12
N ILE A 88 6.83 9.58 9.06
CA ILE A 88 7.86 8.57 8.91
C ILE A 88 7.26 7.19 9.11
N ASN A 89 7.59 6.27 8.22
CA ASN A 89 7.20 4.87 8.38
C ASN A 89 8.00 4.28 9.54
N TYR A 90 7.30 3.77 10.53
CA TYR A 90 7.91 3.22 11.73
C TYR A 90 8.07 1.70 11.65
N GLY A 91 7.01 1.02 11.26
CA GLY A 91 7.03 -0.43 11.18
C GLY A 91 5.62 -1.01 11.09
N PHE A 92 5.56 -2.33 11.17
CA PHE A 92 4.32 -3.09 11.09
C PHE A 92 4.29 -4.15 12.20
N ASN A 93 3.11 -4.34 12.78
CA ASN A 93 2.92 -5.42 13.74
C ASN A 93 2.65 -6.74 13.02
N LYS A 94 1.99 -6.68 11.88
CA LYS A 94 1.65 -7.86 11.11
C LYS A 94 1.41 -7.49 9.65
N ILE A 95 1.95 -8.30 8.74
CA ILE A 95 1.72 -8.18 7.30
C ILE A 95 1.40 -9.55 6.76
N ARG A 96 0.38 -9.63 5.89
CA ARG A 96 0.05 -10.83 5.14
C ARG A 96 -0.33 -10.45 3.71
N PHE A 97 0.29 -11.12 2.76
CA PHE A 97 -0.05 -11.01 1.35
C PHE A 97 -1.02 -12.13 1.02
N ILE A 98 -2.30 -11.87 1.17
CA ILE A 98 -3.33 -12.91 1.13
C ILE A 98 -3.66 -13.33 -0.29
N GLN A 99 -3.70 -12.38 -1.21
CA GLN A 99 -4.01 -12.63 -2.61
C GLN A 99 -3.03 -11.92 -3.52
N PRO A 100 -2.66 -12.53 -4.65
CA PRO A 100 -1.81 -11.87 -5.62
C PRO A 100 -2.55 -10.71 -6.30
N VAL A 101 -1.80 -9.68 -6.64
CA VAL A 101 -2.28 -8.59 -7.50
C VAL A 101 -1.77 -8.88 -8.90
N ARG A 102 -2.67 -9.21 -9.81
CA ARG A 102 -2.30 -9.49 -11.21
C ARG A 102 -1.98 -8.20 -11.93
N SER A 103 -1.04 -8.28 -12.86
CA SER A 103 -0.70 -7.14 -13.71
C SER A 103 -1.96 -6.57 -14.38
N GLY A 104 -2.14 -5.26 -14.26
CA GLY A 104 -3.30 -4.55 -14.80
C GLY A 104 -4.46 -4.38 -13.82
N GLU A 105 -4.44 -5.06 -12.68
CA GLU A 105 -5.49 -4.91 -11.68
C GLU A 105 -5.34 -3.60 -10.92
N LYS A 106 -6.45 -3.12 -10.37
CA LYS A 106 -6.49 -1.92 -9.54
C LYS A 106 -6.57 -2.32 -8.08
N ILE A 107 -5.85 -1.59 -7.24
CA ILE A 107 -5.88 -1.75 -5.79
C ILE A 107 -6.11 -0.40 -5.11
N ARG A 108 -6.54 -0.45 -3.88
CA ARG A 108 -6.66 0.73 -3.02
C ARG A 108 -6.46 0.30 -1.59
N ALA A 109 -6.24 1.25 -0.72
CA ALA A 109 -6.10 1.01 0.70
C ALA A 109 -7.32 1.51 1.46
N LYS A 110 -7.68 0.78 2.51
CA LYS A 110 -8.64 1.20 3.51
C LYS A 110 -7.87 1.45 4.81
N PHE A 111 -8.15 2.57 5.44
CA PHE A 111 -7.45 2.97 6.66
C PHE A 111 -8.37 3.01 7.86
N SER A 112 -7.83 2.56 8.99
CA SER A 112 -8.48 2.69 10.31
C SER A 112 -7.40 3.12 11.29
N LEU A 113 -7.77 3.93 12.27
CA LEU A 113 -6.85 4.27 13.34
C LEU A 113 -7.00 3.22 14.44
N LEU A 114 -6.00 2.39 14.65
CA LEU A 114 -6.04 1.36 15.68
C LEU A 114 -5.65 1.92 17.04
N ASN A 115 -4.63 2.76 17.07
CA ASN A 115 -4.15 3.36 18.30
C ASN A 115 -3.26 4.55 17.99
N PHE A 116 -3.01 5.35 19.00
CA PHE A 116 -2.00 6.39 18.90
C PHE A 116 -1.48 6.71 20.29
N SER A 117 -0.24 7.15 20.38
CA SER A 117 0.35 7.61 21.64
C SER A 117 1.30 8.77 21.34
N LYS A 118 1.34 9.70 22.30
CA LYS A 118 2.32 10.78 22.23
C LYS A 118 3.62 10.31 22.86
N ARG A 119 4.73 10.61 22.19
CA ARG A 119 6.05 10.41 22.76
C ARG A 119 6.59 11.75 23.23
N LYS A 120 7.13 11.77 24.43
CA LYS A 120 7.94 12.90 24.88
C LYS A 120 9.32 12.81 24.22
N LYS A 121 9.82 13.95 23.83
CA LYS A 121 11.19 14.03 23.32
C LYS A 121 12.21 13.65 24.37
#